data_2fafd6b23ede3f21e099885a98d95dfb
#
_entry.id   2fafd6b23ede3f21e099885a98d95dfb
#
_cell.length_a   1.000
_cell.length_b   1.000
_cell.length_c   1.000
_cell.angle_alpha   90.00
_cell.angle_beta   90.00
_cell.angle_gamma   90.00
#
_symmetry.space_group_name_H-M   'P 1'
#
loop_
_entity.id
_entity.type
_entity.pdbx_description
1 polymer ?
#
loop_
_entity_poly.entity_id
_entity_poly.type
_entity_poly.pdbx_seq_one_letter_code
_entity_poly.pdbx_strand_id
1 'polypeptide(L)'
;MAFEISGTAAGLAAAIASVRRGGTVVQVGNLPGGQIPLPANAVMAKEIDLKGTFRFGTEFGRAVDLIVSGEVDVLKLVTAERTLSSAPDAFLLAADRSQSVKVVLTAD
;
A
#
# COMPACT_ATOMS: atom_id res chain seq x y z
N MET A 1 15.77 5.22 1.11
CA MET A 1 14.33 5.47 1.32
C MET A 1 13.62 4.14 1.46
N ALA A 2 12.61 4.04 2.33
CA ALA A 2 11.72 2.89 2.45
C ALA A 2 10.26 3.37 2.43
N PHE A 3 9.38 2.57 1.81
CA PHE A 3 7.94 2.82 1.79
C PHE A 3 7.24 1.75 2.63
N GLU A 4 6.48 2.17 3.62
CA GLU A 4 5.60 1.28 4.37
C GLU A 4 4.22 1.30 3.72
N ILE A 5 3.81 0.19 3.13
CA ILE A 5 2.54 0.09 2.37
C ILE A 5 1.60 -0.95 3.01
N SER A 6 2.13 -1.82 3.87
CA SER A 6 1.36 -2.92 4.44
C SER A 6 0.28 -2.47 5.45
N GLY A 7 0.42 -1.27 6.02
CA GLY A 7 -0.47 -0.78 7.06
C GLY A 7 -0.39 -1.58 8.36
N THR A 8 0.78 -2.13 8.69
CA THR A 8 0.99 -2.91 9.91
C THR A 8 2.09 -2.33 10.79
N ALA A 9 1.96 -2.48 12.12
CA ALA A 9 3.02 -2.07 13.04
C ALA A 9 4.36 -2.78 12.76
N ALA A 10 4.30 -4.05 12.38
CA ALA A 10 5.49 -4.84 12.01
C ALA A 10 6.14 -4.30 10.73
N GLY A 11 5.34 -3.92 9.72
CA GLY A 11 5.83 -3.31 8.49
C GLY A 11 6.51 -1.97 8.74
N LEU A 12 5.92 -1.12 9.59
CA LEU A 12 6.53 0.15 9.97
C LEU A 12 7.86 -0.05 10.71
N ALA A 13 7.91 -0.97 11.66
CA ALA A 13 9.16 -1.30 12.37
C ALA A 13 10.23 -1.84 11.42
N ALA A 14 9.86 -2.70 10.47
CA ALA A 14 10.77 -3.22 9.45
C ALA A 14 11.29 -2.12 8.51
N ALA A 15 10.43 -1.19 8.08
CA ALA A 15 10.84 -0.06 7.26
C ALA A 15 11.86 0.84 7.98
N ILE A 16 11.63 1.14 9.27
CA ILE A 16 12.56 1.91 10.12
C ILE A 16 13.89 1.16 10.31
N ALA A 17 13.83 -0.16 10.50
CA ALA A 17 15.03 -0.96 10.66
C ALA A 17 15.88 -1.02 9.38
N SER A 18 15.24 -1.09 8.22
CA SER A 18 15.92 -1.27 6.92
C SER A 18 16.56 -0.01 6.35
N VAL A 19 16.02 1.16 6.68
CA VAL A 19 16.52 2.42 6.12
C VAL A 19 17.88 2.79 6.74
N ARG A 20 18.79 3.34 5.93
CA ARG A 20 20.07 3.82 6.39
C ARG A 20 19.92 5.05 7.30
N ARG A 21 20.99 5.38 8.05
CA ARG A 21 21.08 6.65 8.80
C ARG A 21 20.89 7.85 7.87
N GLY A 22 20.16 8.88 8.34
CA GLY A 22 19.78 10.05 7.57
C GLY A 22 18.86 9.73 6.39
N GLY A 23 18.18 8.57 6.43
CA GLY A 23 17.27 8.15 5.37
C GLY A 23 15.82 8.55 5.64
N THR A 24 14.94 8.25 4.72
CA THR A 24 13.52 8.60 4.80
C THR A 24 12.66 7.34 4.80
N VAL A 25 11.69 7.27 5.72
CA VAL A 25 10.58 6.32 5.68
C VAL A 25 9.31 7.06 5.29
N VAL A 26 8.59 6.56 4.29
CA VAL A 26 7.30 7.10 3.87
C VAL A 26 6.20 6.13 4.27
N GLN A 27 5.34 6.58 5.18
CA GLN A 27 4.15 5.84 5.61
C GLN A 27 3.03 6.05 4.59
N VAL A 28 2.66 5.00 3.88
CA VAL A 28 1.59 4.97 2.87
C VAL A 28 0.39 4.16 3.37
N GLY A 29 0.66 3.00 4.00
CA GLY A 29 -0.36 2.09 4.49
C GLY A 29 -1.15 2.67 5.67
N ASN A 30 -2.46 2.43 5.68
CA ASN A 30 -3.28 2.77 6.84
C ASN A 30 -3.02 1.78 7.98
N LEU A 31 -2.48 2.29 9.06
CA LEU A 31 -2.33 1.53 10.30
C LEU A 31 -3.69 1.37 11.00
N PRO A 32 -3.89 0.33 11.82
CA PRO A 32 -5.08 0.21 12.64
C PRO A 32 -5.30 1.45 13.51
N GLY A 33 -6.57 1.79 13.80
CA GLY A 33 -6.87 2.90 14.68
C GLY A 33 -6.30 2.72 16.09
N GLY A 34 -6.07 3.83 16.80
CA GLY A 34 -5.53 3.85 18.14
C GLY A 34 -4.01 4.06 18.22
N GLN A 35 -3.41 3.67 19.33
CA GLN A 35 -1.97 3.79 19.56
C GLN A 35 -1.21 2.64 18.91
N ILE A 36 -0.19 2.96 18.12
CA ILE A 36 0.68 1.99 17.46
C ILE A 36 2.07 2.08 18.07
N PRO A 37 2.70 0.96 18.50
CA PRO A 37 4.08 0.97 18.98
C PRO A 37 5.03 1.38 17.84
N LEU A 38 5.83 2.41 18.13
CA LEU A 38 6.84 2.92 17.21
C LEU A 38 8.22 2.80 17.87
N PRO A 39 9.26 2.26 17.18
CA PRO A 39 10.63 2.24 17.70
C PRO A 39 11.27 3.64 17.62
N ALA A 40 10.74 4.59 18.39
CA ALA A 40 11.11 6.01 18.34
C ALA A 40 12.62 6.24 18.57
N ASN A 41 13.25 5.47 19.47
CA ASN A 41 14.69 5.56 19.68
C ASN A 41 15.49 5.21 18.41
N ALA A 42 15.01 4.27 17.58
CA ALA A 42 15.67 3.96 16.32
C ALA A 42 15.53 5.09 15.30
N VAL A 43 14.37 5.75 15.27
CA VAL A 43 14.16 6.95 14.45
C VAL A 43 15.13 8.05 14.83
N MET A 44 15.25 8.35 16.14
CA MET A 44 16.16 9.36 16.66
C MET A 44 17.64 8.96 16.40
N ALA A 45 18.07 7.76 16.78
CA ALA A 45 19.45 7.33 16.69
C ALA A 45 19.96 7.24 15.23
N LYS A 46 19.08 6.96 14.29
CA LYS A 46 19.40 6.93 12.87
C LYS A 46 19.12 8.27 12.15
N GLU A 47 18.59 9.28 12.84
CA GLU A 47 18.23 10.58 12.23
C GLU A 47 17.29 10.40 11.03
N ILE A 48 16.25 9.57 11.19
CA ILE A 48 15.32 9.22 10.11
C ILE A 48 14.26 10.30 9.94
N ASP A 49 14.03 10.73 8.70
CA ASP A 49 12.82 11.45 8.31
C ASP A 49 11.64 10.47 8.21
N LEU A 50 10.66 10.59 9.10
CA LEU A 50 9.40 9.86 9.00
C LEU A 50 8.34 10.77 8.39
N LYS A 51 7.86 10.43 7.18
CA LYS A 51 6.89 11.21 6.41
C LYS A 51 5.62 10.41 6.17
N GLY A 52 4.48 11.07 6.25
CA GLY A 52 3.20 10.50 5.83
C GLY A 52 2.84 10.93 4.43
N THR A 53 2.06 10.11 3.75
CA THR A 53 1.33 10.49 2.54
C THR A 53 -0.11 9.97 2.66
N PHE A 54 -1.05 10.72 2.12
CA PHE A 54 -2.46 10.35 2.19
C PHE A 54 -3.16 10.68 0.87
N ARG A 55 -3.74 9.64 0.26
CA ARG A 55 -4.44 9.74 -1.02
C ARG A 55 -3.52 10.24 -2.16
N PHE A 56 -4.04 11.09 -3.01
CA PHE A 56 -3.37 11.58 -4.21
C PHE A 56 -3.77 13.03 -4.49
N GLY A 57 -2.92 13.73 -5.25
CA GLY A 57 -3.13 15.06 -5.77
C GLY A 57 -2.96 15.08 -7.30
N THR A 58 -2.13 15.96 -7.81
CA THR A 58 -1.87 16.13 -9.25
C THR A 58 -1.18 14.93 -9.89
N GLU A 59 -0.48 14.12 -9.11
CA GLU A 59 0.21 12.89 -9.55
C GLU A 59 -0.74 11.80 -10.05
N PHE A 60 -2.04 11.87 -9.73
CA PHE A 60 -3.04 10.92 -10.20
C PHE A 60 -3.13 10.88 -11.72
N GLY A 61 -3.17 12.06 -12.38
CA GLY A 61 -3.18 12.14 -13.84
C GLY A 61 -1.99 11.43 -14.46
N ARG A 62 -0.77 11.68 -13.92
CA ARG A 62 0.44 11.00 -14.38
C ARG A 62 0.39 9.49 -14.19
N ALA A 63 -0.17 9.01 -13.09
CA ALA A 63 -0.32 7.57 -12.86
C ALA A 63 -1.26 6.93 -13.90
N VAL A 64 -2.36 7.61 -14.26
CA VAL A 64 -3.25 7.18 -15.34
C VAL A 64 -2.52 7.16 -16.68
N ASP A 65 -1.75 8.19 -17.01
CA ASP A 65 -0.97 8.25 -18.26
C ASP A 65 0.03 7.09 -18.37
N LEU A 66 0.73 6.75 -17.29
CA LEU A 66 1.66 5.61 -17.24
C LEU A 66 0.98 4.26 -17.48
N ILE A 67 -0.25 4.10 -17.00
CA ILE A 67 -1.05 2.89 -17.22
C ILE A 67 -1.55 2.84 -18.66
N VAL A 68 -2.10 3.94 -19.16
CA VAL A 68 -2.66 4.03 -20.52
C VAL A 68 -1.56 3.86 -21.58
N SER A 69 -0.38 4.42 -21.35
CA SER A 69 0.77 4.26 -22.26
C SER A 69 1.38 2.84 -22.23
N GLY A 70 1.00 2.02 -21.25
CA GLY A 70 1.57 0.67 -21.09
C GLY A 70 2.96 0.66 -20.45
N GLU A 71 3.46 1.79 -19.96
CA GLU A 71 4.72 1.84 -19.21
C GLU A 71 4.62 1.09 -17.87
N VAL A 72 3.42 1.03 -17.29
CA VAL A 72 3.10 0.26 -16.09
C VAL A 72 1.97 -0.71 -16.39
N ASP A 73 2.28 -2.00 -16.40
CA ASP A 73 1.30 -3.07 -16.61
C ASP A 73 0.64 -3.46 -15.29
N VAL A 74 -0.53 -2.88 -15.03
CA VAL A 74 -1.32 -3.18 -13.83
C VAL A 74 -2.28 -4.37 -14.00
N LEU A 75 -2.51 -4.82 -15.24
CA LEU A 75 -3.45 -5.91 -15.50
C LEU A 75 -2.99 -7.23 -14.87
N LYS A 76 -1.69 -7.43 -14.74
CA LYS A 76 -1.11 -8.59 -14.04
C LYS A 76 -1.50 -8.68 -12.56
N LEU A 77 -1.96 -7.58 -11.96
CA LEU A 77 -2.41 -7.55 -10.57
C LEU A 77 -3.89 -7.96 -10.45
N VAL A 78 -4.67 -7.89 -11.53
CA VAL A 78 -6.07 -8.31 -11.54
C VAL A 78 -6.11 -9.84 -11.59
N THR A 79 -6.40 -10.46 -10.45
CA THR A 79 -6.41 -11.92 -10.31
C THR A 79 -7.79 -12.52 -10.51
N ALA A 80 -8.85 -11.73 -10.41
CA ALA A 80 -10.21 -12.16 -10.68
C ALA A 80 -11.11 -11.00 -11.09
N GLU A 81 -12.08 -11.30 -11.97
CA GLU A 81 -13.20 -10.45 -12.30
C GLU A 81 -14.49 -11.15 -11.89
N ARG A 82 -15.44 -10.40 -11.35
CA ARG A 82 -16.75 -10.88 -10.91
C ARG A 82 -17.81 -9.85 -11.27
N THR A 83 -19.03 -10.30 -11.50
CA THR A 83 -20.17 -9.40 -11.73
C THR A 83 -20.70 -8.86 -10.40
N LEU A 84 -21.45 -7.77 -10.46
CA LEU A 84 -22.10 -7.17 -9.27
C LEU A 84 -23.06 -8.14 -8.59
N SER A 85 -23.73 -9.02 -9.34
CA SER A 85 -24.61 -10.07 -8.80
C SER A 85 -23.87 -11.06 -7.90
N SER A 86 -22.56 -11.25 -8.11
CA SER A 86 -21.68 -12.12 -7.30
C SER A 86 -20.78 -11.36 -6.31
N ALA A 87 -21.14 -10.11 -5.98
CA ALA A 87 -20.34 -9.26 -5.10
C ALA A 87 -19.98 -9.91 -3.74
N PRO A 88 -20.90 -10.62 -3.03
CA PRO A 88 -20.53 -11.28 -1.76
C PRO A 88 -19.34 -12.23 -1.91
N ASP A 89 -19.31 -13.07 -2.95
CA ASP A 89 -18.22 -14.00 -3.21
C ASP A 89 -16.93 -13.27 -3.62
N ALA A 90 -17.07 -12.17 -4.36
CA ALA A 90 -15.95 -11.31 -4.72
C ALA A 90 -15.27 -10.69 -3.50
N PHE A 91 -16.04 -10.25 -2.49
CA PHE A 91 -15.49 -9.72 -1.24
C PHE A 91 -14.78 -10.80 -0.41
N LEU A 92 -15.33 -12.01 -0.36
CA LEU A 92 -14.68 -13.14 0.31
C LEU A 92 -13.34 -13.48 -0.36
N LEU A 93 -13.32 -13.54 -1.69
CA LEU A 93 -12.11 -13.79 -2.46
C LEU A 93 -11.08 -12.65 -2.26
N ALA A 94 -11.50 -11.40 -2.27
CA ALA A 94 -10.62 -10.25 -2.06
C ALA A 94 -10.00 -10.22 -0.66
N ALA A 95 -10.67 -10.80 0.35
CA ALA A 95 -10.16 -10.92 1.71
C ALA A 95 -9.10 -12.02 1.84
N ASP A 96 -9.10 -13.02 0.95
CA ASP A 96 -8.13 -14.11 0.95
C ASP A 96 -6.87 -13.71 0.16
N ARG A 97 -5.87 -13.20 0.88
CA ARG A 97 -4.60 -12.76 0.31
C ARG A 97 -3.74 -13.89 -0.27
N SER A 98 -4.08 -15.15 0.00
CA SER A 98 -3.40 -16.30 -0.60
C SER A 98 -3.88 -16.61 -2.02
N GLN A 99 -5.11 -16.16 -2.36
CA GLN A 99 -5.75 -16.44 -3.64
C GLN A 99 -5.87 -15.22 -4.55
N SER A 100 -5.89 -14.00 -3.98
CA SER A 100 -6.10 -12.80 -4.77
C SER A 100 -5.20 -11.63 -4.39
N VAL A 101 -4.80 -10.87 -5.40
CA VAL A 101 -4.14 -9.57 -5.25
C VAL A 101 -5.17 -8.45 -5.46
N LYS A 102 -5.92 -8.53 -6.56
CA LYS A 102 -6.95 -7.55 -6.91
C LYS A 102 -8.14 -8.27 -7.54
N VAL A 103 -9.31 -8.06 -6.96
CA VAL A 103 -10.60 -8.49 -7.52
C VAL A 103 -11.32 -7.25 -8.05
N VAL A 104 -11.81 -7.33 -9.28
CA VAL A 104 -12.57 -6.25 -9.94
C VAL A 104 -14.03 -6.69 -10.08
N LEU A 105 -14.95 -5.77 -9.79
CA LEU A 105 -16.37 -5.94 -10.05
C LEU A 105 -16.74 -5.23 -11.36
N THR A 106 -17.46 -5.93 -12.23
CA THR A 106 -18.00 -5.39 -13.47
C THR A 106 -19.53 -5.31 -13.38
N ALA A 107 -20.13 -4.45 -14.20
CA ALA A 107 -21.58 -4.46 -14.39
C ALA A 107 -22.02 -5.79 -14.99
N ASP A 108 -23.26 -6.22 -14.66
CA ASP A 108 -23.88 -7.41 -15.25
C ASP A 108 -24.28 -7.18 -16.71
#